data_a2fdc11780ba1c3e54b9f43a14ad7ba8
#
_entry.id   a2fdc11780ba1c3e54b9f43a14ad7ba8
#
_cell.length_a   1.000
_cell.length_b   1.000
_cell.length_c   1.000
_cell.angle_alpha   90.00
_cell.angle_beta   90.00
_cell.angle_gamma   90.00
#
_symmetry.space_group_name_H-M   'P 1'
#
loop_
_entity.id
_entity.type
_entity.pdbx_description
1 polymer ?
#
loop_
_entity_poly.entity_id
_entity_poly.type
_entity_poly.pdbx_seq_one_letter_code
_entity_poly.pdbx_strand_id
1 'polypeptide(L)'
;MVLCLLQGLITPAAAQSDPKATMEAINYVIRNVRPSSAAEPLAEDLCQKFKKHPEVIVAIGEAFYQTADSARAKKFLRRAMQEHPNYAPAYVAAGAWAEDRYNAYDEAMDWYDKAIKANPRDSSGYVRYAKVLTKLRRPEDAAAKIKEITKFIPDFPVNKQIARIYSNLGQITEAVDFYAHENLDNLDSEDLKDYATDLFLKHQYKESLEVAKFGYKKYPKLAPMSRLALYNCVELKDFKEAYRYGNHLFRDTEKHKETWQDKYYMALACQGANQSGQAIDWFRRCTQADDIAQRERNESYRNIAKIYKDLGEYDQASKAYDKLYELQKAENNISAQDINMHARLFLEQSTEVNGDEVFECYRKANQLYELLAEVSPDNAGLAYHAILQNYQRMDPNFEQGLALAPADRLINLLKNKPNLSDTEKRLLCDAYWTRCYHQAISRPLYRGYVKNWGEKILQLNPADERPKRIFETLKIQYP
;
A
#
# COMPACT_ATOMS: atom_id res chain seq x y z
N MET A 1 -32.82 -46.39 -2.62
CA MET A 1 -33.07 -45.82 -1.27
C MET A 1 -33.21 -44.26 -1.31
N VAL A 2 -32.45 -43.53 -2.13
CA VAL A 2 -32.58 -42.06 -2.29
C VAL A 2 -33.86 -41.63 -2.97
N LEU A 3 -34.39 -42.41 -3.92
CA LEU A 3 -35.69 -42.14 -4.60
C LEU A 3 -36.89 -42.20 -3.64
N CYS A 4 -36.86 -43.05 -2.60
CA CYS A 4 -37.95 -43.17 -1.62
C CYS A 4 -37.97 -42.02 -0.60
N LEU A 5 -36.84 -41.36 -0.34
CA LEU A 5 -36.77 -40.20 0.56
C LEU A 5 -37.32 -38.92 -0.08
N LEU A 6 -37.33 -38.84 -1.42
CA LEU A 6 -37.88 -37.70 -2.17
C LEU A 6 -39.39 -37.75 -2.35
N GLN A 7 -40.01 -38.93 -2.38
CA GLN A 7 -41.45 -39.05 -2.40
C GLN A 7 -42.14 -38.60 -1.11
N GLY A 8 -41.34 -38.50 0.01
CA GLY A 8 -41.85 -38.02 1.29
C GLY A 8 -41.65 -36.52 1.53
N LEU A 9 -40.75 -35.88 0.80
CA LEU A 9 -40.37 -34.45 1.01
C LEU A 9 -41.10 -33.47 0.10
N ILE A 10 -41.71 -33.94 -1.01
CA ILE A 10 -42.44 -33.09 -1.94
C ILE A 10 -43.82 -33.70 -2.13
N THR A 11 -44.79 -33.31 -1.30
CA THR A 11 -46.20 -33.59 -1.63
C THR A 11 -46.57 -32.80 -2.87
N PRO A 12 -47.33 -33.41 -3.83
CA PRO A 12 -47.72 -32.73 -5.08
C PRO A 12 -48.43 -31.37 -4.89
N ALA A 13 -49.07 -31.17 -3.74
CA ALA A 13 -49.77 -29.93 -3.41
C ALA A 13 -48.84 -28.83 -2.91
N ALA A 14 -47.76 -29.16 -2.22
CA ALA A 14 -46.77 -28.16 -1.74
C ALA A 14 -45.84 -27.66 -2.88
N ALA A 15 -45.52 -28.52 -3.84
CA ALA A 15 -44.72 -28.18 -5.01
C ALA A 15 -45.39 -27.20 -5.97
N GLN A 16 -46.72 -27.12 -5.97
CA GLN A 16 -47.46 -26.14 -6.78
C GLN A 16 -47.56 -24.75 -6.16
N SER A 17 -47.22 -24.60 -4.89
CA SER A 17 -47.40 -23.36 -4.10
C SER A 17 -46.16 -22.52 -3.92
N ASP A 18 -44.93 -23.08 -4.05
CA ASP A 18 -43.65 -22.35 -3.89
C ASP A 18 -42.61 -22.79 -4.92
N PRO A 19 -42.46 -22.07 -6.06
CA PRO A 19 -41.47 -22.36 -7.07
C PRO A 19 -40.02 -22.32 -6.55
N LYS A 20 -39.73 -21.50 -5.54
CA LYS A 20 -38.41 -21.35 -4.99
C LYS A 20 -37.96 -22.57 -4.17
N ALA A 21 -38.84 -23.09 -3.30
CA ALA A 21 -38.56 -24.31 -2.54
C ALA A 21 -38.39 -25.52 -3.48
N THR A 22 -39.15 -25.53 -4.58
CA THR A 22 -39.03 -26.56 -5.62
C THR A 22 -37.70 -26.48 -6.35
N MET A 23 -37.22 -25.29 -6.69
CA MET A 23 -35.91 -25.08 -7.32
C MET A 23 -34.76 -25.49 -6.41
N GLU A 24 -34.82 -25.19 -5.13
CA GLU A 24 -33.80 -25.61 -4.13
C GLU A 24 -33.74 -27.14 -4.04
N ALA A 25 -34.89 -27.81 -4.03
CA ALA A 25 -34.97 -29.28 -4.03
C ALA A 25 -34.40 -29.88 -5.32
N ILE A 26 -34.73 -29.31 -6.50
CA ILE A 26 -34.21 -29.74 -7.79
C ILE A 26 -32.70 -29.60 -7.85
N ASN A 27 -32.16 -28.43 -7.45
CA ASN A 27 -30.72 -28.18 -7.42
C ASN A 27 -30.01 -29.16 -6.47
N TYR A 28 -30.58 -29.42 -5.30
CA TYR A 28 -30.03 -30.39 -4.36
C TYR A 28 -29.98 -31.81 -4.99
N VAL A 29 -31.03 -32.27 -5.64
CA VAL A 29 -31.07 -33.57 -6.27
C VAL A 29 -30.06 -33.70 -7.40
N ILE A 30 -29.99 -32.73 -8.31
CA ILE A 30 -29.08 -32.78 -9.46
C ILE A 30 -27.64 -32.69 -9.02
N ARG A 31 -27.30 -31.89 -8.00
CA ARG A 31 -25.94 -31.79 -7.45
C ARG A 31 -25.50 -33.05 -6.71
N ASN A 32 -26.39 -33.72 -6.03
CA ASN A 32 -26.05 -34.88 -5.21
C ASN A 32 -26.19 -36.22 -5.94
N VAL A 33 -26.97 -36.28 -7.01
CA VAL A 33 -27.01 -37.44 -7.90
C VAL A 33 -25.91 -37.23 -8.97
N ARG A 34 -24.76 -37.91 -8.78
CA ARG A 34 -23.69 -37.96 -9.80
C ARG A 34 -24.33 -38.35 -11.16
N PRO A 35 -23.72 -37.94 -12.30
CA PRO A 35 -24.31 -38.16 -13.64
C PRO A 35 -24.71 -39.63 -13.83
N SER A 36 -25.92 -39.93 -13.45
CA SER A 36 -26.52 -41.24 -13.53
C SER A 36 -27.66 -41.18 -14.54
N SER A 37 -27.96 -42.27 -15.17
CA SER A 37 -29.14 -42.41 -16.07
C SER A 37 -30.44 -42.00 -15.39
N ALA A 38 -30.50 -41.94 -14.06
CA ALA A 38 -31.67 -41.53 -13.29
C ALA A 38 -31.93 -40.03 -13.19
N ALA A 39 -30.89 -39.19 -13.38
CA ALA A 39 -31.03 -37.73 -13.24
C ALA A 39 -31.85 -37.10 -14.39
N GLU A 40 -31.68 -37.59 -15.59
CA GLU A 40 -32.41 -37.07 -16.76
C GLU A 40 -33.90 -37.35 -16.75
N PRO A 41 -34.38 -38.59 -16.46
CA PRO A 41 -35.83 -38.86 -16.31
C PRO A 41 -36.47 -37.98 -15.22
N LEU A 42 -35.79 -37.74 -14.12
CA LEU A 42 -36.27 -36.86 -13.05
C LEU A 42 -36.41 -35.41 -13.55
N ALA A 43 -35.38 -34.90 -14.25
CA ALA A 43 -35.39 -33.56 -14.83
C ALA A 43 -36.53 -33.39 -15.86
N GLU A 44 -36.78 -34.41 -16.69
CA GLU A 44 -37.88 -34.40 -17.64
C GLU A 44 -39.25 -34.37 -16.94
N ASP A 45 -39.46 -35.17 -15.90
CA ASP A 45 -40.68 -35.16 -15.09
C ASP A 45 -40.94 -33.78 -14.46
N LEU A 46 -39.87 -33.16 -13.93
CA LEU A 46 -39.96 -31.83 -13.36
C LEU A 46 -40.29 -30.76 -14.41
N CYS A 47 -39.69 -30.83 -15.60
CA CYS A 47 -40.03 -29.93 -16.70
C CYS A 47 -41.49 -30.07 -17.14
N GLN A 48 -42.04 -31.27 -17.14
CA GLN A 48 -43.45 -31.50 -17.43
C GLN A 48 -44.37 -30.91 -16.35
N LYS A 49 -44.05 -31.16 -15.08
CA LYS A 49 -44.79 -30.61 -13.93
C LYS A 49 -44.79 -29.09 -13.89
N PHE A 50 -43.69 -28.48 -14.21
CA PHE A 50 -43.49 -27.03 -14.16
C PHE A 50 -43.42 -26.38 -15.54
N LYS A 51 -44.15 -26.89 -16.52
CA LYS A 51 -44.11 -26.40 -17.90
C LYS A 51 -44.36 -24.89 -18.04
N LYS A 52 -45.14 -24.28 -17.14
CA LYS A 52 -45.42 -22.84 -17.13
C LYS A 52 -44.38 -21.99 -16.39
N HIS A 53 -43.33 -22.59 -15.83
CA HIS A 53 -42.30 -22.00 -15.00
C HIS A 53 -40.94 -22.14 -15.67
N PRO A 54 -40.58 -21.26 -16.62
CA PRO A 54 -39.30 -21.33 -17.33
C PRO A 54 -38.07 -21.26 -16.41
N GLU A 55 -38.19 -20.60 -15.24
CA GLU A 55 -37.15 -20.55 -14.22
C GLU A 55 -36.71 -21.93 -13.73
N VAL A 56 -37.63 -22.89 -13.65
CA VAL A 56 -37.33 -24.27 -13.25
C VAL A 56 -36.54 -25.00 -14.33
N ILE A 57 -36.92 -24.83 -15.61
CA ILE A 57 -36.22 -25.47 -16.74
C ILE A 57 -34.78 -24.92 -16.84
N VAL A 58 -34.61 -23.60 -16.65
CA VAL A 58 -33.30 -22.97 -16.65
C VAL A 58 -32.45 -23.46 -15.46
N ALA A 59 -33.01 -23.51 -14.22
CA ALA A 59 -32.33 -24.03 -13.05
C ALA A 59 -31.83 -25.47 -13.22
N ILE A 60 -32.65 -26.33 -13.90
CA ILE A 60 -32.19 -27.68 -14.25
C ILE A 60 -30.97 -27.63 -15.20
N GLY A 61 -31.01 -26.79 -16.24
CA GLY A 61 -29.89 -26.58 -17.14
C GLY A 61 -28.64 -26.12 -16.42
N GLU A 62 -28.75 -25.14 -15.52
CA GLU A 62 -27.65 -24.64 -14.71
C GLU A 62 -27.10 -25.69 -13.74
N ALA A 63 -27.95 -26.52 -13.14
CA ALA A 63 -27.52 -27.61 -12.28
C ALA A 63 -26.69 -28.66 -13.02
N PHE A 64 -27.09 -29.05 -14.25
CA PHE A 64 -26.27 -29.90 -15.11
C PHE A 64 -24.97 -29.23 -15.53
N TYR A 65 -25.00 -27.93 -15.75
CA TYR A 65 -23.79 -27.16 -16.01
C TYR A 65 -22.78 -27.25 -14.85
N GLN A 66 -23.23 -27.08 -13.60
CA GLN A 66 -22.39 -27.17 -12.40
C GLN A 66 -21.78 -28.56 -12.18
N THR A 67 -22.44 -29.60 -12.63
CA THR A 67 -21.93 -30.99 -12.60
C THR A 67 -21.06 -31.36 -13.81
N ALA A 68 -20.73 -30.39 -14.65
CA ALA A 68 -19.95 -30.55 -15.88
C ALA A 68 -20.64 -31.40 -16.98
N ASP A 69 -21.95 -31.60 -16.90
CA ASP A 69 -22.72 -32.28 -17.92
C ASP A 69 -23.21 -31.31 -18.99
N SER A 70 -22.30 -30.97 -19.89
CA SER A 70 -22.55 -29.99 -20.95
C SER A 70 -23.68 -30.38 -21.92
N ALA A 71 -23.87 -31.68 -22.17
CA ALA A 71 -24.88 -32.16 -23.13
C ALA A 71 -26.28 -31.92 -22.57
N ARG A 72 -26.54 -32.32 -21.31
CA ARG A 72 -27.82 -32.13 -20.65
C ARG A 72 -28.08 -30.66 -20.34
N ALA A 73 -27.06 -29.90 -19.91
CA ALA A 73 -27.18 -28.44 -19.72
C ALA A 73 -27.71 -27.77 -20.99
N LYS A 74 -27.10 -28.04 -22.15
CA LYS A 74 -27.54 -27.50 -23.46
C LYS A 74 -28.98 -27.94 -23.82
N LYS A 75 -29.31 -29.20 -23.56
CA LYS A 75 -30.62 -29.73 -23.83
C LYS A 75 -31.72 -28.94 -23.12
N PHE A 76 -31.57 -28.76 -21.79
CA PHE A 76 -32.58 -28.09 -20.99
C PHE A 76 -32.62 -26.57 -21.22
N LEU A 77 -31.49 -25.89 -21.43
CA LEU A 77 -31.51 -24.47 -21.80
C LEU A 77 -32.16 -24.23 -23.16
N ARG A 78 -31.88 -25.08 -24.17
CA ARG A 78 -32.58 -25.00 -25.47
C ARG A 78 -34.09 -25.22 -25.33
N ARG A 79 -34.49 -26.16 -24.49
CA ARG A 79 -35.91 -26.40 -24.20
C ARG A 79 -36.57 -25.17 -23.59
N ALA A 80 -35.89 -24.51 -22.58
CA ALA A 80 -36.40 -23.28 -21.99
C ALA A 80 -36.60 -22.17 -23.03
N MET A 81 -35.68 -22.00 -23.96
CA MET A 81 -35.76 -21.02 -25.05
C MET A 81 -36.85 -21.34 -26.07
N GLN A 82 -37.07 -22.64 -26.36
CA GLN A 82 -38.11 -23.07 -27.30
C GLN A 82 -39.54 -22.96 -26.72
N GLU A 83 -39.70 -23.36 -25.48
CA GLU A 83 -41.03 -23.33 -24.81
C GLU A 83 -41.36 -21.90 -24.31
N HIS A 84 -40.32 -21.07 -23.99
CA HIS A 84 -40.49 -19.72 -23.45
C HIS A 84 -39.54 -18.73 -24.14
N PRO A 85 -39.76 -18.37 -25.41
CA PRO A 85 -38.83 -17.58 -26.21
C PRO A 85 -38.57 -16.15 -25.67
N ASN A 86 -39.49 -15.60 -24.86
CA ASN A 86 -39.37 -14.27 -24.26
C ASN A 86 -38.73 -14.31 -22.85
N TYR A 87 -38.30 -15.48 -22.39
CA TYR A 87 -37.66 -15.60 -21.08
C TYR A 87 -36.15 -15.35 -21.16
N ALA A 88 -35.74 -14.08 -21.01
CA ALA A 88 -34.36 -13.63 -21.14
C ALA A 88 -33.34 -14.43 -20.30
N PRO A 89 -33.62 -14.85 -19.03
CA PRO A 89 -32.67 -15.61 -18.24
C PRO A 89 -32.19 -16.93 -18.87
N ALA A 90 -32.97 -17.57 -19.76
CA ALA A 90 -32.53 -18.77 -20.47
C ALA A 90 -31.32 -18.48 -21.39
N TYR A 91 -31.38 -17.37 -22.11
CA TYR A 91 -30.28 -16.92 -22.98
C TYR A 91 -29.09 -16.41 -22.19
N VAL A 92 -29.36 -15.72 -21.06
CA VAL A 92 -28.31 -15.27 -20.14
C VAL A 92 -27.54 -16.46 -19.59
N ALA A 93 -28.20 -17.52 -19.16
CA ALA A 93 -27.53 -18.73 -18.67
C ALA A 93 -26.66 -19.39 -19.76
N ALA A 94 -27.11 -19.41 -21.01
CA ALA A 94 -26.32 -19.93 -22.13
C ALA A 94 -25.08 -19.07 -22.39
N GLY A 95 -25.21 -17.75 -22.34
CA GLY A 95 -24.09 -16.81 -22.49
C GLY A 95 -23.07 -16.92 -21.34
N ALA A 96 -23.55 -17.00 -20.08
CA ALA A 96 -22.72 -17.21 -18.93
C ALA A 96 -21.88 -18.50 -19.03
N TRP A 97 -22.52 -19.53 -19.56
CA TRP A 97 -21.83 -20.80 -19.79
C TRP A 97 -20.72 -20.70 -20.87
N ALA A 98 -20.98 -20.03 -22.00
CA ALA A 98 -19.99 -19.80 -23.04
C ALA A 98 -18.78 -18.95 -22.46
N GLU A 99 -19.09 -17.94 -21.66
CA GLU A 99 -18.11 -17.08 -20.98
C GLU A 99 -17.22 -17.87 -20.00
N ASP A 100 -17.84 -18.60 -19.06
CA ASP A 100 -17.11 -19.18 -17.93
C ASP A 100 -16.28 -20.42 -18.32
N ARG A 101 -16.78 -21.23 -19.25
CA ARG A 101 -16.15 -22.52 -19.56
C ARG A 101 -15.18 -22.48 -20.72
N TYR A 102 -15.44 -21.62 -21.69
CA TYR A 102 -14.67 -21.59 -22.94
C TYR A 102 -13.98 -20.25 -23.19
N ASN A 103 -14.18 -19.24 -22.34
CA ASN A 103 -13.81 -17.85 -22.61
C ASN A 103 -14.28 -17.41 -24.02
N ALA A 104 -15.40 -18.00 -24.47
CA ALA A 104 -15.98 -17.73 -25.79
C ALA A 104 -16.79 -16.43 -25.74
N TYR A 105 -16.07 -15.32 -25.63
CA TYR A 105 -16.69 -14.01 -25.39
C TYR A 105 -17.62 -13.56 -26.52
N ASP A 106 -17.26 -13.85 -27.76
CA ASP A 106 -18.14 -13.51 -28.89
C ASP A 106 -19.43 -14.32 -28.85
N GLU A 107 -19.37 -15.62 -28.59
CA GLU A 107 -20.58 -16.47 -28.42
C GLU A 107 -21.42 -16.02 -27.22
N ALA A 108 -20.76 -15.63 -26.12
CA ALA A 108 -21.44 -15.11 -24.92
C ALA A 108 -22.19 -13.81 -25.23
N MET A 109 -21.55 -12.87 -25.95
CA MET A 109 -22.22 -11.63 -26.39
C MET A 109 -23.38 -11.84 -27.30
N ASP A 110 -23.30 -12.82 -28.23
CA ASP A 110 -24.43 -13.21 -29.10
C ASP A 110 -25.62 -13.74 -28.28
N TRP A 111 -25.35 -14.53 -27.24
CA TRP A 111 -26.41 -15.01 -26.34
C TRP A 111 -27.01 -13.87 -25.52
N TYR A 112 -26.23 -12.95 -25.02
CA TYR A 112 -26.73 -11.80 -24.28
C TYR A 112 -27.54 -10.83 -25.17
N ASP A 113 -27.14 -10.67 -26.43
CA ASP A 113 -27.92 -9.90 -27.40
C ASP A 113 -29.28 -10.56 -27.68
N LYS A 114 -29.33 -11.90 -27.79
CA LYS A 114 -30.58 -12.65 -27.87
C LYS A 114 -31.45 -12.49 -26.61
N ALA A 115 -30.83 -12.45 -25.41
CA ALA A 115 -31.55 -12.18 -24.17
C ALA A 115 -32.19 -10.79 -24.17
N ILE A 116 -31.47 -9.76 -24.62
CA ILE A 116 -31.95 -8.39 -24.76
C ILE A 116 -33.17 -8.35 -25.76
N LYS A 117 -33.05 -9.03 -26.89
CA LYS A 117 -34.13 -9.10 -27.90
C LYS A 117 -35.37 -9.86 -27.38
N ALA A 118 -35.16 -10.91 -26.58
CA ALA A 118 -36.20 -11.68 -25.97
C ALA A 118 -37.01 -10.87 -24.94
N ASN A 119 -36.35 -10.10 -24.11
CA ASN A 119 -37.02 -9.19 -23.17
C ASN A 119 -36.16 -7.94 -22.92
N PRO A 120 -36.43 -6.83 -23.66
CA PRO A 120 -35.66 -5.56 -23.47
C PRO A 120 -35.84 -4.91 -22.09
N ARG A 121 -36.84 -5.33 -21.30
CA ARG A 121 -37.08 -4.84 -19.94
C ARG A 121 -36.37 -5.69 -18.87
N ASP A 122 -35.62 -6.70 -19.27
CA ASP A 122 -34.76 -7.46 -18.38
C ASP A 122 -33.32 -6.91 -18.49
N SER A 123 -32.81 -6.33 -17.42
CA SER A 123 -31.47 -5.72 -17.39
C SER A 123 -30.34 -6.72 -17.47
N SER A 124 -30.57 -7.99 -17.17
CA SER A 124 -29.53 -9.01 -17.02
C SER A 124 -28.71 -9.23 -18.29
N GLY A 125 -29.34 -9.22 -19.46
CA GLY A 125 -28.67 -9.33 -20.75
C GLY A 125 -27.68 -8.18 -21.00
N TYR A 126 -28.10 -6.95 -20.74
CA TYR A 126 -27.24 -5.76 -20.91
C TYR A 126 -26.07 -5.76 -19.94
N VAL A 127 -26.32 -6.04 -18.66
CA VAL A 127 -25.29 -6.05 -17.61
C VAL A 127 -24.23 -7.12 -17.90
N ARG A 128 -24.65 -8.31 -18.31
CA ARG A 128 -23.74 -9.41 -18.69
C ARG A 128 -22.95 -9.09 -19.95
N TYR A 129 -23.60 -8.51 -20.97
CA TYR A 129 -22.91 -8.05 -22.19
C TYR A 129 -21.81 -7.02 -21.83
N ALA A 130 -22.17 -6.00 -21.06
CA ALA A 130 -21.23 -4.97 -20.62
C ALA A 130 -20.09 -5.55 -19.79
N LYS A 131 -20.35 -6.56 -18.94
CA LYS A 131 -19.31 -7.26 -18.19
C LYS A 131 -18.29 -7.95 -19.09
N VAL A 132 -18.72 -8.57 -20.18
CA VAL A 132 -17.81 -9.16 -21.17
C VAL A 132 -16.97 -8.07 -21.85
N LEU A 133 -17.59 -6.96 -22.26
CA LEU A 133 -16.87 -5.82 -22.83
C LEU A 133 -15.81 -5.25 -21.84
N THR A 134 -16.14 -5.22 -20.55
CA THR A 134 -15.21 -4.82 -19.49
C THR A 134 -14.00 -5.77 -19.43
N LYS A 135 -14.24 -7.10 -19.47
CA LYS A 135 -13.15 -8.09 -19.54
C LYS A 135 -12.27 -7.91 -20.79
N LEU A 136 -12.88 -7.52 -21.91
CA LEU A 136 -12.18 -7.19 -23.16
C LEU A 136 -11.52 -5.80 -23.16
N ARG A 137 -11.56 -5.08 -22.04
CA ARG A 137 -11.01 -3.71 -21.87
C ARG A 137 -11.62 -2.70 -22.84
N ARG A 138 -12.94 -2.78 -23.07
CA ARG A 138 -13.74 -1.90 -23.92
C ARG A 138 -14.76 -1.12 -23.09
N PRO A 139 -14.35 -0.20 -22.20
CA PRO A 139 -15.24 0.46 -21.23
C PRO A 139 -16.28 1.36 -21.89
N GLU A 140 -15.91 2.05 -22.97
CA GLU A 140 -16.85 2.96 -23.67
C GLU A 140 -18.00 2.18 -24.28
N ASP A 141 -17.71 1.02 -24.91
CA ASP A 141 -18.72 0.14 -25.49
C ASP A 141 -19.58 -0.49 -24.38
N ALA A 142 -18.96 -0.88 -23.26
CA ALA A 142 -19.67 -1.39 -22.08
C ALA A 142 -20.63 -0.33 -21.51
N ALA A 143 -20.17 0.91 -21.35
CA ALA A 143 -20.99 2.03 -20.91
C ALA A 143 -22.13 2.34 -21.89
N ALA A 144 -21.86 2.31 -23.20
CA ALA A 144 -22.87 2.48 -24.23
C ALA A 144 -23.95 1.39 -24.13
N LYS A 145 -23.55 0.12 -23.93
CA LYS A 145 -24.50 -1.01 -23.77
C LYS A 145 -25.37 -0.82 -22.52
N ILE A 146 -24.84 -0.36 -21.40
CA ILE A 146 -25.61 -0.05 -20.18
C ILE A 146 -26.60 1.10 -20.44
N LYS A 147 -26.17 2.16 -21.16
CA LYS A 147 -27.07 3.29 -21.48
C LYS A 147 -28.27 2.88 -22.34
N GLU A 148 -28.18 1.84 -23.15
CA GLU A 148 -29.33 1.33 -23.95
C GLU A 148 -30.52 0.92 -23.08
N ILE A 149 -30.30 0.49 -21.82
CA ILE A 149 -31.32 0.05 -20.87
C ILE A 149 -32.37 1.16 -20.64
N THR A 150 -31.94 2.42 -20.58
CA THR A 150 -32.85 3.55 -20.26
C THR A 150 -33.99 3.72 -21.21
N LYS A 151 -33.87 3.21 -22.44
CA LYS A 151 -34.97 3.22 -23.42
C LYS A 151 -36.17 2.37 -22.96
N PHE A 152 -35.93 1.39 -22.12
CA PHE A 152 -36.95 0.41 -21.68
C PHE A 152 -37.19 0.44 -20.17
N ILE A 153 -36.18 0.87 -19.39
CA ILE A 153 -36.21 1.00 -17.93
C ILE A 153 -35.59 2.39 -17.57
N PRO A 154 -36.37 3.47 -17.58
CA PRO A 154 -35.89 4.82 -17.37
C PRO A 154 -35.19 5.01 -16.01
N ASP A 155 -35.67 4.34 -14.96
CA ASP A 155 -35.17 4.46 -13.58
C ASP A 155 -34.00 3.48 -13.27
N PHE A 156 -33.43 2.85 -14.30
CA PHE A 156 -32.29 1.94 -14.08
C PHE A 156 -31.07 2.74 -13.59
N PRO A 157 -30.35 2.28 -12.57
CA PRO A 157 -29.19 3.01 -12.00
C PRO A 157 -27.96 2.93 -12.92
N VAL A 158 -28.02 3.64 -14.04
CA VAL A 158 -27.03 3.60 -15.13
C VAL A 158 -25.66 4.08 -14.64
N ASN A 159 -25.62 5.19 -13.92
CA ASN A 159 -24.37 5.78 -13.48
C ASN A 159 -23.60 4.83 -12.56
N LYS A 160 -24.31 4.18 -11.61
CA LYS A 160 -23.72 3.16 -10.75
C LYS A 160 -23.09 2.00 -11.53
N GLN A 161 -23.78 1.49 -12.55
CA GLN A 161 -23.26 0.38 -13.36
C GLN A 161 -22.05 0.80 -14.20
N ILE A 162 -22.07 2.02 -14.75
CA ILE A 162 -20.95 2.56 -15.52
C ILE A 162 -19.75 2.83 -14.59
N ALA A 163 -19.99 3.38 -13.40
CA ALA A 163 -18.94 3.59 -12.39
C ALA A 163 -18.21 2.27 -12.06
N ARG A 164 -18.97 1.17 -11.83
CA ARG A 164 -18.39 -0.16 -11.62
C ARG A 164 -17.51 -0.64 -12.78
N ILE A 165 -17.89 -0.35 -14.03
CA ILE A 165 -17.11 -0.72 -15.21
C ILE A 165 -15.76 -0.02 -15.17
N TYR A 166 -15.75 1.29 -14.96
CA TYR A 166 -14.53 2.10 -14.93
C TYR A 166 -13.65 1.76 -13.71
N SER A 167 -14.24 1.61 -12.52
CA SER A 167 -13.51 1.23 -11.30
C SER A 167 -12.82 -0.14 -11.46
N ASN A 168 -13.52 -1.15 -11.99
CA ASN A 168 -12.96 -2.47 -12.26
C ASN A 168 -11.77 -2.45 -13.25
N LEU A 169 -11.69 -1.45 -14.09
CA LEU A 169 -10.59 -1.27 -15.05
C LEU A 169 -9.48 -0.34 -14.55
N GLY A 170 -9.62 0.20 -13.34
CA GLY A 170 -8.69 1.16 -12.76
C GLY A 170 -8.76 2.55 -13.41
N GLN A 171 -9.83 2.84 -14.16
CA GLN A 171 -10.11 4.17 -14.72
C GLN A 171 -10.83 5.02 -13.66
N ILE A 172 -10.05 5.41 -12.66
CA ILE A 172 -10.51 5.97 -11.39
C ILE A 172 -11.23 7.31 -11.58
N THR A 173 -10.76 8.14 -12.50
CA THR A 173 -11.36 9.47 -12.75
C THR A 173 -12.78 9.34 -13.24
N GLU A 174 -13.00 8.51 -14.25
CA GLU A 174 -14.30 8.24 -14.85
C GLU A 174 -15.23 7.56 -13.84
N ALA A 175 -14.71 6.61 -13.06
CA ALA A 175 -15.48 5.93 -12.02
C ALA A 175 -16.03 6.92 -10.98
N VAL A 176 -15.17 7.81 -10.46
CA VAL A 176 -15.54 8.85 -9.49
C VAL A 176 -16.58 9.79 -10.07
N ASP A 177 -16.42 10.22 -11.33
CA ASP A 177 -17.35 11.13 -11.98
C ASP A 177 -18.76 10.52 -12.10
N PHE A 178 -18.86 9.22 -12.42
CA PHE A 178 -20.15 8.54 -12.47
C PHE A 178 -20.74 8.27 -11.09
N TYR A 179 -19.94 7.87 -10.09
CA TYR A 179 -20.42 7.70 -8.72
C TYR A 179 -20.94 9.01 -8.11
N ALA A 180 -20.30 10.14 -8.42
CA ALA A 180 -20.71 11.44 -7.91
C ALA A 180 -22.11 11.87 -8.33
N HIS A 181 -22.66 11.27 -9.39
CA HIS A 181 -24.03 11.52 -9.86
C HIS A 181 -25.08 10.57 -9.22
N GLU A 182 -24.66 9.70 -8.30
CA GLU A 182 -25.55 8.78 -7.60
C GLU A 182 -25.82 9.24 -6.16
N ASN A 183 -27.01 8.94 -5.66
CA ASN A 183 -27.26 9.07 -4.23
C ASN A 183 -26.57 7.93 -3.48
N LEU A 184 -25.84 8.22 -2.41
CA LEU A 184 -25.16 7.22 -1.59
C LEU A 184 -26.10 6.16 -1.00
N ASP A 185 -27.38 6.49 -0.79
CA ASP A 185 -28.40 5.53 -0.34
C ASP A 185 -28.65 4.41 -1.35
N ASN A 186 -28.47 4.68 -2.65
CA ASN A 186 -28.66 3.73 -3.73
C ASN A 186 -27.44 2.83 -3.96
N LEU A 187 -26.29 3.16 -3.33
CA LEU A 187 -25.06 2.39 -3.41
C LEU A 187 -25.07 1.26 -2.38
N ASP A 188 -24.67 0.07 -2.82
CA ASP A 188 -24.45 -1.05 -1.90
C ASP A 188 -23.06 -0.99 -1.27
N SER A 189 -22.70 -1.99 -0.47
CA SER A 189 -21.43 -2.00 0.27
C SER A 189 -20.20 -2.04 -0.64
N GLU A 190 -20.29 -2.73 -1.80
CA GLU A 190 -19.19 -2.79 -2.76
C GLU A 190 -19.04 -1.48 -3.50
N ASP A 191 -20.13 -0.86 -3.93
CA ASP A 191 -20.11 0.47 -4.56
C ASP A 191 -19.49 1.52 -3.65
N LEU A 192 -19.94 1.57 -2.39
CA LEU A 192 -19.40 2.53 -1.42
C LEU A 192 -17.90 2.30 -1.16
N LYS A 193 -17.48 1.04 -1.09
CA LYS A 193 -16.07 0.68 -0.97
C LYS A 193 -15.28 1.14 -2.19
N ASP A 194 -15.75 0.81 -3.39
CA ASP A 194 -15.07 1.16 -4.63
C ASP A 194 -15.02 2.67 -4.80
N TYR A 195 -16.11 3.38 -4.59
CA TYR A 195 -16.17 4.83 -4.68
C TYR A 195 -15.23 5.52 -3.68
N ALA A 196 -15.27 5.11 -2.40
CA ALA A 196 -14.38 5.68 -1.40
C ALA A 196 -12.91 5.34 -1.68
N THR A 197 -12.61 4.14 -2.22
CA THR A 197 -11.25 3.75 -2.62
C THR A 197 -10.77 4.59 -3.79
N ASP A 198 -11.58 4.76 -4.81
CA ASP A 198 -11.24 5.56 -6.00
C ASP A 198 -10.97 7.02 -5.63
N LEU A 199 -11.80 7.61 -4.75
CA LEU A 199 -11.56 8.95 -4.19
C LEU A 199 -10.25 9.02 -3.39
N PHE A 200 -9.95 8.00 -2.57
CA PHE A 200 -8.70 7.92 -1.83
C PHE A 200 -7.49 7.89 -2.75
N LEU A 201 -7.53 7.07 -3.81
CA LEU A 201 -6.46 6.98 -4.81
C LEU A 201 -6.28 8.28 -5.62
N LYS A 202 -7.34 9.07 -5.77
CA LYS A 202 -7.27 10.44 -6.33
C LYS A 202 -6.78 11.48 -5.33
N HIS A 203 -6.40 11.11 -4.11
CA HIS A 203 -6.06 12.01 -3.01
C HIS A 203 -7.18 12.96 -2.59
N GLN A 204 -8.43 12.64 -2.92
CA GLN A 204 -9.63 13.36 -2.50
C GLN A 204 -10.09 12.82 -1.13
N TYR A 205 -9.23 13.00 -0.12
CA TYR A 205 -9.38 12.36 1.19
C TYR A 205 -10.63 12.81 1.96
N LYS A 206 -11.06 14.07 1.78
CA LYS A 206 -12.27 14.58 2.46
C LYS A 206 -13.52 13.91 1.92
N GLU A 207 -13.66 13.87 0.60
CA GLU A 207 -14.79 13.25 -0.10
C GLU A 207 -14.80 11.74 0.14
N SER A 208 -13.65 11.08 0.08
CA SER A 208 -13.50 9.67 0.44
C SER A 208 -13.93 9.39 1.89
N LEU A 209 -13.57 10.26 2.83
CA LEU A 209 -13.96 10.13 4.23
C LEU A 209 -15.49 10.26 4.41
N GLU A 210 -16.15 11.15 3.69
CA GLU A 210 -17.60 11.30 3.78
C GLU A 210 -18.31 10.03 3.28
N VAL A 211 -17.86 9.46 2.15
CA VAL A 211 -18.39 8.19 1.64
C VAL A 211 -18.11 7.04 2.62
N ALA A 212 -16.89 6.97 3.15
CA ALA A 212 -16.51 5.95 4.14
C ALA A 212 -17.33 6.07 5.44
N LYS A 213 -17.59 7.28 5.94
CA LYS A 213 -18.45 7.52 7.11
C LYS A 213 -19.90 7.11 6.84
N PHE A 214 -20.41 7.42 5.65
CA PHE A 214 -21.76 6.99 5.26
C PHE A 214 -21.84 5.46 5.25
N GLY A 215 -20.87 4.80 4.59
CA GLY A 215 -20.78 3.34 4.55
C GLY A 215 -20.59 2.72 5.93
N TYR A 216 -19.77 3.31 6.79
CA TYR A 216 -19.60 2.89 8.19
C TYR A 216 -20.92 2.93 8.99
N LYS A 217 -21.72 3.99 8.80
CA LYS A 217 -23.04 4.09 9.46
C LYS A 217 -24.01 3.05 8.94
N LYS A 218 -24.02 2.79 7.63
CA LYS A 218 -24.93 1.85 6.97
C LYS A 218 -24.54 0.39 7.19
N TYR A 219 -23.23 0.08 7.24
CA TYR A 219 -22.65 -1.25 7.36
C TYR A 219 -21.52 -1.31 8.42
N PRO A 220 -21.84 -1.13 9.72
CA PRO A 220 -20.82 -0.93 10.75
C PRO A 220 -19.89 -2.13 10.98
N LYS A 221 -20.32 -3.33 10.63
CA LYS A 221 -19.51 -4.54 10.79
C LYS A 221 -18.56 -4.82 9.62
N LEU A 222 -18.67 -4.09 8.52
CA LEU A 222 -17.82 -4.29 7.35
C LEU A 222 -16.50 -3.55 7.49
N ALA A 223 -15.41 -4.29 7.51
CA ALA A 223 -14.04 -3.77 7.64
C ALA A 223 -13.65 -2.67 6.62
N PRO A 224 -14.02 -2.75 5.31
CA PRO A 224 -13.60 -1.75 4.33
C PRO A 224 -13.96 -0.31 4.70
N MET A 225 -15.12 -0.08 5.32
CA MET A 225 -15.54 1.28 5.67
C MET A 225 -14.69 1.87 6.79
N SER A 226 -14.45 1.09 7.86
CA SER A 226 -13.59 1.50 8.97
C SER A 226 -12.14 1.68 8.52
N ARG A 227 -11.66 0.83 7.61
CA ARG A 227 -10.33 0.90 6.99
C ARG A 227 -10.14 2.22 6.24
N LEU A 228 -11.05 2.53 5.32
CA LEU A 228 -10.96 3.77 4.53
C LEU A 228 -11.13 5.02 5.41
N ALA A 229 -11.99 4.96 6.42
CA ALA A 229 -12.10 6.06 7.38
C ALA A 229 -10.81 6.26 8.17
N LEU A 230 -10.15 5.18 8.65
CA LEU A 230 -8.84 5.24 9.29
C LEU A 230 -7.80 5.90 8.37
N TYR A 231 -7.68 5.41 7.13
CA TYR A 231 -6.68 5.90 6.19
C TYR A 231 -6.88 7.39 5.86
N ASN A 232 -8.11 7.77 5.52
CA ASN A 232 -8.44 9.16 5.23
C ASN A 232 -8.19 10.10 6.41
N CYS A 233 -8.55 9.69 7.62
CA CYS A 233 -8.30 10.50 8.82
C CYS A 233 -6.79 10.69 9.07
N VAL A 234 -5.95 9.69 8.82
CA VAL A 234 -4.49 9.83 8.92
C VAL A 234 -3.96 10.83 7.88
N GLU A 235 -4.38 10.71 6.62
CA GLU A 235 -3.97 11.65 5.56
C GLU A 235 -4.41 13.09 5.85
N LEU A 236 -5.58 13.25 6.45
CA LEU A 236 -6.11 14.54 6.91
C LEU A 236 -5.55 15.01 8.25
N LYS A 237 -4.67 14.22 8.90
CA LYS A 237 -4.07 14.47 10.21
C LYS A 237 -5.08 14.58 11.36
N ASP A 238 -6.27 14.00 11.19
CA ASP A 238 -7.25 13.84 12.26
C ASP A 238 -6.98 12.53 13.02
N PHE A 239 -5.86 12.50 13.73
CA PHE A 239 -5.36 11.29 14.38
C PHE A 239 -6.28 10.77 15.49
N LYS A 240 -7.08 11.62 16.09
CA LYS A 240 -8.06 11.21 17.11
C LYS A 240 -9.16 10.35 16.50
N GLU A 241 -9.75 10.79 15.40
CA GLU A 241 -10.76 10.03 14.67
C GLU A 241 -10.12 8.80 13.98
N ALA A 242 -8.91 8.94 13.43
CA ALA A 242 -8.15 7.82 12.88
C ALA A 242 -7.99 6.69 13.92
N TYR A 243 -7.55 7.01 15.13
CA TYR A 243 -7.41 6.06 16.23
C TYR A 243 -8.75 5.38 16.57
N ARG A 244 -9.85 6.13 16.57
CA ARG A 244 -11.20 5.58 16.81
C ARG A 244 -11.62 4.58 15.74
N TYR A 245 -11.47 4.93 14.46
CA TYR A 245 -11.79 4.03 13.33
C TYR A 245 -10.86 2.81 13.28
N GLY A 246 -9.57 3.00 13.59
CA GLY A 246 -8.63 1.91 13.69
C GLY A 246 -8.99 0.90 14.78
N ASN A 247 -9.33 1.37 16.00
CA ASN A 247 -9.80 0.48 17.06
C ASN A 247 -11.05 -0.29 16.64
N HIS A 248 -12.00 0.38 15.97
CA HIS A 248 -13.20 -0.29 15.47
C HIS A 248 -12.83 -1.36 14.41
N LEU A 249 -11.92 -1.05 13.49
CA LEU A 249 -11.47 -2.00 12.46
C LEU A 249 -10.95 -3.30 13.10
N PHE A 250 -10.08 -3.20 14.11
CA PHE A 250 -9.41 -4.36 14.67
C PHE A 250 -10.20 -5.11 15.76
N ARG A 251 -11.25 -4.52 16.33
CA ARG A 251 -12.02 -5.09 17.45
C ARG A 251 -13.44 -5.46 17.10
N ASP A 252 -14.11 -4.62 16.31
CA ASP A 252 -15.57 -4.62 16.23
C ASP A 252 -16.09 -5.06 14.84
N THR A 253 -15.23 -5.16 13.82
CA THR A 253 -15.65 -5.61 12.51
C THR A 253 -15.67 -7.14 12.41
N GLU A 254 -16.38 -7.66 11.41
CA GLU A 254 -16.35 -9.09 11.09
C GLU A 254 -14.93 -9.54 10.75
N LYS A 255 -14.64 -10.84 10.96
CA LYS A 255 -13.32 -11.39 10.67
C LYS A 255 -12.91 -11.10 9.23
N HIS A 256 -11.83 -10.38 9.05
CA HIS A 256 -11.28 -9.96 7.77
C HIS A 256 -9.77 -10.25 7.69
N LYS A 257 -9.22 -10.18 6.50
CA LYS A 257 -7.76 -10.24 6.33
C LYS A 257 -7.16 -8.88 6.69
N GLU A 258 -6.37 -8.85 7.76
CA GLU A 258 -5.54 -7.69 8.12
C GLU A 258 -4.38 -7.58 7.12
N THR A 259 -4.17 -6.37 6.60
CA THR A 259 -3.05 -6.06 5.72
C THR A 259 -1.94 -5.34 6.47
N TRP A 260 -0.74 -5.25 5.87
CA TRP A 260 0.32 -4.41 6.44
C TRP A 260 -0.10 -2.93 6.47
N GLN A 261 -0.87 -2.47 5.49
CA GLN A 261 -1.38 -1.09 5.45
C GLN A 261 -2.28 -0.79 6.65
N ASP A 262 -3.17 -1.71 7.03
CA ASP A 262 -4.02 -1.53 8.21
C ASP A 262 -3.17 -1.26 9.46
N LYS A 263 -2.11 -2.07 9.65
CA LYS A 263 -1.19 -1.95 10.78
C LYS A 263 -0.39 -0.65 10.73
N TYR A 264 0.08 -0.28 9.54
CA TYR A 264 0.86 0.94 9.31
C TYR A 264 0.03 2.20 9.60
N TYR A 265 -1.18 2.29 9.03
CA TYR A 265 -2.07 3.43 9.28
C TYR A 265 -2.53 3.49 10.73
N MET A 266 -2.75 2.34 11.39
CA MET A 266 -3.03 2.30 12.83
C MET A 266 -1.84 2.80 13.66
N ALA A 267 -0.61 2.44 13.29
CA ALA A 267 0.60 2.95 13.92
C ALA A 267 0.73 4.46 13.79
N LEU A 268 0.49 5.02 12.60
CA LEU A 268 0.49 6.47 12.35
C LEU A 268 -0.61 7.18 13.15
N ALA A 269 -1.80 6.58 13.24
CA ALA A 269 -2.90 7.11 14.06
C ALA A 269 -2.53 7.16 15.55
N CYS A 270 -1.92 6.09 16.07
CA CYS A 270 -1.42 6.04 17.44
C CYS A 270 -0.32 7.08 17.68
N GLN A 271 0.63 7.21 16.76
CA GLN A 271 1.73 8.18 16.85
C GLN A 271 1.18 9.62 16.89
N GLY A 272 0.28 9.97 15.97
CA GLY A 272 -0.32 11.30 15.92
C GLY A 272 -1.26 11.60 17.09
N ALA A 273 -1.84 10.57 17.72
CA ALA A 273 -2.64 10.66 18.93
C ALA A 273 -1.78 10.63 20.22
N ASN A 274 -0.45 10.74 20.12
CA ASN A 274 0.50 10.67 21.24
C ASN A 274 0.45 9.36 22.06
N GLN A 275 0.08 8.25 21.41
CA GLN A 275 0.06 6.92 22.00
C GLN A 275 1.33 6.15 21.61
N SER A 276 2.52 6.68 22.01
CA SER A 276 3.85 6.24 21.56
C SER A 276 4.06 4.73 21.72
N GLY A 277 3.72 4.15 22.86
CA GLY A 277 3.87 2.70 23.09
C GLY A 277 3.05 1.85 22.11
N GLN A 278 1.78 2.23 21.90
CA GLN A 278 0.92 1.53 20.94
C GLN A 278 1.41 1.72 19.50
N ALA A 279 1.90 2.90 19.15
CA ALA A 279 2.47 3.17 17.83
C ALA A 279 3.67 2.25 17.54
N ILE A 280 4.59 2.09 18.50
CA ILE A 280 5.73 1.17 18.38
C ILE A 280 5.26 -0.27 18.17
N ASP A 281 4.27 -0.73 18.95
CA ASP A 281 3.74 -2.09 18.83
C ASP A 281 3.09 -2.33 17.47
N TRP A 282 2.34 -1.37 16.95
CA TRP A 282 1.72 -1.48 15.62
C TRP A 282 2.75 -1.44 14.50
N PHE A 283 3.78 -0.57 14.58
CA PHE A 283 4.88 -0.58 13.61
C PHE A 283 5.65 -1.91 13.66
N ARG A 284 5.90 -2.50 14.84
CA ARG A 284 6.51 -3.84 14.95
C ARG A 284 5.66 -4.92 14.28
N ARG A 285 4.35 -4.93 14.51
CA ARG A 285 3.43 -5.85 13.82
C ARG A 285 3.44 -5.63 12.30
N CYS A 286 3.60 -4.38 11.87
CA CYS A 286 3.75 -4.04 10.46
C CYS A 286 5.03 -4.66 9.88
N THR A 287 6.19 -4.51 10.56
CA THR A 287 7.47 -5.08 10.07
C THR A 287 7.46 -6.60 9.97
N GLN A 288 6.58 -7.28 10.68
CA GLN A 288 6.44 -8.74 10.71
C GLN A 288 5.39 -9.26 9.70
N ALA A 289 4.70 -8.38 8.96
CA ALA A 289 3.70 -8.80 7.99
C ALA A 289 4.38 -9.45 6.77
N ASP A 290 3.81 -10.57 6.30
CA ASP A 290 4.37 -11.33 5.16
C ASP A 290 4.23 -10.58 3.84
N ASP A 291 3.18 -9.76 3.72
CA ASP A 291 2.80 -9.01 2.52
C ASP A 291 3.39 -7.58 2.44
N ILE A 292 4.24 -7.19 3.41
CA ILE A 292 4.86 -5.87 3.43
C ILE A 292 6.02 -5.78 2.44
N ALA A 293 6.05 -4.73 1.62
CA ALA A 293 7.20 -4.45 0.79
C ALA A 293 8.36 -3.87 1.62
N GLN A 294 9.58 -4.05 1.13
CA GLN A 294 10.79 -3.68 1.88
C GLN A 294 10.86 -2.18 2.20
N ARG A 295 10.42 -1.35 1.29
CA ARG A 295 10.38 0.11 1.50
C ARG A 295 9.57 0.47 2.75
N GLU A 296 8.38 -0.09 2.89
CA GLU A 296 7.45 0.17 3.99
C GLU A 296 7.95 -0.46 5.30
N ARG A 297 8.63 -1.61 5.21
CA ARG A 297 9.30 -2.22 6.35
C ARG A 297 10.40 -1.31 6.88
N ASN A 298 11.25 -0.78 6.00
CA ASN A 298 12.29 0.18 6.36
C ASN A 298 11.70 1.45 6.98
N GLU A 299 10.62 1.99 6.40
CA GLU A 299 9.93 3.16 6.93
C GLU A 299 9.36 2.91 8.33
N SER A 300 8.82 1.72 8.57
CA SER A 300 8.34 1.34 9.91
C SER A 300 9.47 1.35 10.95
N TYR A 301 10.66 0.85 10.62
CA TYR A 301 11.82 0.95 11.53
C TYR A 301 12.30 2.38 11.75
N ARG A 302 12.27 3.24 10.73
CA ARG A 302 12.58 4.68 10.89
C ARG A 302 11.59 5.35 11.85
N ASN A 303 10.30 5.04 11.75
CA ASN A 303 9.29 5.58 12.65
C ASN A 303 9.49 5.07 14.08
N ILE A 304 9.80 3.78 14.28
CA ILE A 304 10.14 3.22 15.59
C ILE A 304 11.33 3.96 16.20
N ALA A 305 12.42 4.14 15.44
CA ALA A 305 13.61 4.85 15.89
C ALA A 305 13.29 6.31 16.27
N LYS A 306 12.48 6.98 15.44
CA LYS A 306 12.04 8.36 15.70
C LYS A 306 11.23 8.45 17.00
N ILE A 307 10.26 7.54 17.21
CA ILE A 307 9.43 7.57 18.42
C ILE A 307 10.30 7.34 19.66
N TYR A 308 11.23 6.37 19.64
CA TYR A 308 12.13 6.14 20.76
C TYR A 308 13.03 7.33 21.02
N LYS A 309 13.55 7.98 19.97
CA LYS A 309 14.33 9.21 20.10
C LYS A 309 13.52 10.32 20.78
N ASP A 310 12.26 10.54 20.31
CA ASP A 310 11.39 11.57 20.86
C ASP A 310 11.00 11.28 22.33
N LEU A 311 11.12 10.03 22.78
CA LEU A 311 10.98 9.62 24.19
C LEU A 311 12.27 9.70 25.01
N GLY A 312 13.42 10.07 24.40
CA GLY A 312 14.74 10.04 25.04
C GLY A 312 15.32 8.62 25.20
N GLU A 313 14.69 7.60 24.61
CA GLU A 313 15.14 6.21 24.68
C GLU A 313 16.16 5.89 23.57
N TYR A 314 17.32 6.57 23.61
CA TYR A 314 18.34 6.54 22.55
C TYR A 314 18.87 5.14 22.24
N ASP A 315 19.02 4.27 23.25
CA ASP A 315 19.46 2.89 23.03
C ASP A 315 18.44 2.06 22.24
N GLN A 316 17.15 2.28 22.46
CA GLN A 316 16.10 1.60 21.70
C GLN A 316 16.00 2.15 20.28
N ALA A 317 16.18 3.45 20.12
CA ALA A 317 16.23 4.10 18.81
C ALA A 317 17.42 3.55 17.99
N SER A 318 18.61 3.42 18.61
CA SER A 318 19.78 2.83 17.97
C SER A 318 19.53 1.38 17.53
N LYS A 319 18.94 0.54 18.37
CA LYS A 319 18.58 -0.84 18.01
C LYS A 319 17.62 -0.93 16.82
N ALA A 320 16.72 0.04 16.67
CA ALA A 320 15.83 0.10 15.50
C ALA A 320 16.61 0.43 14.22
N TYR A 321 17.59 1.34 14.28
CA TYR A 321 18.51 1.62 13.17
C TYR A 321 19.42 0.42 12.85
N ASP A 322 19.90 -0.32 13.86
CA ASP A 322 20.68 -1.54 13.65
C ASP A 322 19.88 -2.59 12.85
N LYS A 323 18.61 -2.79 13.22
CA LYS A 323 17.72 -3.68 12.47
C LYS A 323 17.46 -3.21 11.04
N LEU A 324 17.30 -1.91 10.85
CA LEU A 324 17.15 -1.31 9.54
C LEU A 324 18.41 -1.53 8.68
N TYR A 325 19.59 -1.31 9.26
CA TYR A 325 20.87 -1.53 8.58
C TYR A 325 21.06 -2.99 8.16
N GLU A 326 20.78 -3.96 9.05
CA GLU A 326 20.88 -5.39 8.74
C GLU A 326 19.95 -5.81 7.58
N LEU A 327 18.73 -5.26 7.52
CA LEU A 327 17.82 -5.51 6.41
C LEU A 327 18.33 -4.94 5.09
N GLN A 328 18.81 -3.69 5.11
CA GLN A 328 19.36 -3.03 3.93
C GLN A 328 20.63 -3.72 3.42
N LYS A 329 21.47 -4.20 4.35
CA LYS A 329 22.69 -4.98 4.03
C LYS A 329 22.36 -6.31 3.36
N ALA A 330 21.35 -7.02 3.86
CA ALA A 330 20.93 -8.29 3.26
C ALA A 330 20.45 -8.13 1.80
N GLU A 331 19.96 -6.95 1.44
CA GLU A 331 19.48 -6.60 0.10
C GLU A 331 20.50 -5.86 -0.77
N ASN A 332 21.73 -5.66 -0.26
CA ASN A 332 22.75 -4.82 -0.91
C ASN A 332 22.25 -3.41 -1.27
N ASN A 333 21.37 -2.84 -0.44
CA ASN A 333 20.76 -1.52 -0.64
C ASN A 333 20.87 -0.66 0.62
N ILE A 334 22.10 -0.42 1.08
CA ILE A 334 22.38 0.34 2.29
C ILE A 334 22.13 1.84 2.02
N SER A 335 21.34 2.47 2.89
CA SER A 335 21.01 3.90 2.82
C SER A 335 22.02 4.74 3.59
N ALA A 336 22.81 5.54 2.87
CA ALA A 336 23.70 6.55 3.47
C ALA A 336 22.93 7.53 4.37
N GLN A 337 21.70 7.86 4.02
CA GLN A 337 20.85 8.73 4.82
C GLN A 337 20.52 8.11 6.19
N ASP A 338 20.19 6.81 6.23
CA ASP A 338 19.84 6.13 7.48
C ASP A 338 21.06 6.00 8.41
N ILE A 339 22.25 5.71 7.86
CA ILE A 339 23.49 5.71 8.63
C ILE A 339 23.76 7.11 9.21
N ASN A 340 23.60 8.16 8.42
CA ASN A 340 23.77 9.53 8.89
C ASN A 340 22.75 9.89 9.99
N MET A 341 21.48 9.47 9.84
CA MET A 341 20.47 9.70 10.87
C MET A 341 20.80 8.95 12.17
N HIS A 342 21.32 7.72 12.06
CA HIS A 342 21.78 6.95 13.22
C HIS A 342 22.97 7.63 13.90
N ALA A 343 23.96 8.12 13.15
CA ALA A 343 25.08 8.87 13.72
C ALA A 343 24.62 10.14 14.45
N ARG A 344 23.69 10.88 13.85
CA ARG A 344 23.10 12.07 14.45
C ARG A 344 22.31 11.79 15.73
N LEU A 345 21.70 10.61 15.85
CA LEU A 345 21.04 10.19 17.08
C LEU A 345 22.00 10.26 18.28
N PHE A 346 23.23 9.76 18.13
CA PHE A 346 24.24 9.83 19.20
C PHE A 346 24.75 11.26 19.45
N LEU A 347 24.79 12.12 18.42
CA LEU A 347 25.14 13.53 18.62
C LEU A 347 24.04 14.28 19.37
N GLU A 348 22.77 13.96 19.15
CA GLU A 348 21.67 14.51 19.94
C GLU A 348 21.75 13.99 21.39
N GLN A 349 21.96 12.69 21.59
CA GLN A 349 22.15 12.11 22.92
C GLN A 349 23.30 12.79 23.68
N SER A 350 24.39 13.15 22.99
CA SER A 350 25.54 13.81 23.62
C SER A 350 25.23 15.17 24.24
N THR A 351 24.11 15.78 23.89
CA THR A 351 23.66 17.05 24.48
C THR A 351 22.85 16.86 25.77
N GLU A 352 22.41 15.64 26.04
CA GLU A 352 21.54 15.30 27.18
C GLU A 352 22.30 14.53 28.29
N VAL A 353 23.48 14.02 28.01
CA VAL A 353 24.32 13.27 28.94
C VAL A 353 25.51 14.08 29.41
N ASN A 354 26.25 13.61 30.41
CA ASN A 354 27.41 14.32 30.98
C ASN A 354 28.62 13.40 31.15
N GLY A 355 29.79 14.00 31.33
CA GLY A 355 31.02 13.27 31.62
C GLY A 355 31.48 12.34 30.51
N ASP A 356 31.90 11.13 30.86
CA ASP A 356 32.42 10.14 29.91
C ASP A 356 31.40 9.65 28.90
N GLU A 357 30.12 9.74 29.22
CA GLU A 357 29.03 9.34 28.33
C GLU A 357 28.96 10.22 27.07
N VAL A 358 29.31 11.50 27.18
CA VAL A 358 29.41 12.41 26.01
C VAL A 358 30.45 11.88 25.02
N PHE A 359 31.62 11.47 25.52
CA PHE A 359 32.70 10.94 24.66
C PHE A 359 32.30 9.60 24.03
N GLU A 360 31.53 8.78 24.76
CA GLU A 360 31.00 7.53 24.21
C GLU A 360 30.02 7.79 23.05
N CYS A 361 29.14 8.78 23.17
CA CYS A 361 28.26 9.21 22.10
C CYS A 361 29.06 9.64 20.85
N TYR A 362 30.12 10.47 21.02
CA TYR A 362 30.97 10.85 19.89
C TYR A 362 31.69 9.65 19.27
N ARG A 363 32.14 8.67 20.06
CA ARG A 363 32.77 7.44 19.53
C ARG A 363 31.83 6.63 18.69
N LYS A 364 30.58 6.40 19.16
CA LYS A 364 29.53 5.69 18.42
C LYS A 364 29.17 6.44 17.13
N ALA A 365 29.00 7.75 17.19
CA ALA A 365 28.75 8.56 16.00
C ALA A 365 29.92 8.46 14.99
N ASN A 366 31.17 8.48 15.45
CA ASN A 366 32.35 8.36 14.59
C ASN A 366 32.41 7.00 13.88
N GLN A 367 32.06 5.88 14.56
CA GLN A 367 32.00 4.55 13.93
C GLN A 367 30.99 4.52 12.78
N LEU A 368 29.85 5.16 12.96
CA LEU A 368 28.83 5.26 11.90
C LEU A 368 29.26 6.16 10.75
N TYR A 369 29.98 7.25 11.02
CA TYR A 369 30.54 8.08 9.97
C TYR A 369 31.68 7.38 9.21
N GLU A 370 32.49 6.53 9.86
CA GLU A 370 33.46 5.66 9.14
C GLU A 370 32.69 4.71 8.20
N LEU A 371 31.65 4.05 8.68
CA LEU A 371 30.79 3.20 7.85
C LEU A 371 30.15 4.00 6.71
N LEU A 372 29.67 5.22 6.96
CA LEU A 372 29.12 6.10 5.91
C LEU A 372 30.14 6.38 4.81
N ALA A 373 31.38 6.65 5.18
CA ALA A 373 32.47 6.91 4.22
C ALA A 373 32.79 5.67 3.36
N GLU A 374 32.67 4.46 3.93
CA GLU A 374 32.89 3.20 3.23
C GLU A 374 31.78 2.89 2.22
N VAL A 375 30.51 3.01 2.65
CA VAL A 375 29.35 2.63 1.81
C VAL A 375 28.94 3.72 0.83
N SER A 376 29.38 4.95 1.04
CA SER A 376 29.04 6.11 0.19
C SER A 376 30.28 7.00 -0.02
N PRO A 377 31.17 6.64 -0.95
CA PRO A 377 32.38 7.40 -1.23
C PRO A 377 32.14 8.88 -1.56
N ASP A 378 31.01 9.20 -2.18
CA ASP A 378 30.62 10.57 -2.51
C ASP A 378 30.36 11.42 -1.24
N ASN A 379 30.00 10.78 -0.14
CA ASN A 379 29.77 11.42 1.16
C ASN A 379 30.99 11.32 2.11
N ALA A 380 32.08 10.67 1.69
CA ALA A 380 33.26 10.43 2.55
C ALA A 380 33.87 11.73 3.08
N GLY A 381 33.90 12.77 2.27
CA GLY A 381 34.37 14.08 2.69
C GLY A 381 33.60 14.69 3.87
N LEU A 382 32.27 14.61 3.80
CA LEU A 382 31.35 15.07 4.86
C LEU A 382 31.49 14.19 6.11
N ALA A 383 31.59 12.87 5.92
CA ALA A 383 31.76 11.92 7.02
C ALA A 383 33.07 12.15 7.79
N TYR A 384 34.21 12.25 7.12
CA TYR A 384 35.49 12.54 7.76
C TYR A 384 35.53 13.91 8.44
N HIS A 385 34.85 14.90 7.86
CA HIS A 385 34.70 16.20 8.51
C HIS A 385 33.87 16.12 9.80
N ALA A 386 32.80 15.36 9.80
CA ALA A 386 31.99 15.14 11.02
C ALA A 386 32.80 14.45 12.12
N ILE A 387 33.61 13.44 11.78
CA ILE A 387 34.52 12.76 12.69
C ILE A 387 35.55 13.77 13.23
N LEU A 388 36.12 14.60 12.36
CA LEU A 388 37.06 15.63 12.74
C LEU A 388 36.48 16.61 13.78
N GLN A 389 35.26 17.09 13.52
CA GLN A 389 34.55 17.97 14.45
C GLN A 389 34.24 17.30 15.79
N ASN A 390 33.86 16.03 15.81
CA ASN A 390 33.61 15.29 17.04
C ASN A 390 34.91 15.16 17.88
N TYR A 391 36.05 14.83 17.25
CA TYR A 391 37.31 14.76 17.92
C TYR A 391 37.82 16.12 18.41
N GLN A 392 37.53 17.23 17.69
CA GLN A 392 37.80 18.57 18.20
C GLN A 392 37.00 18.91 19.46
N ARG A 393 35.75 18.41 19.57
CA ARG A 393 34.96 18.56 20.79
C ARG A 393 35.48 17.70 21.94
N MET A 394 36.04 16.52 21.63
CA MET A 394 36.66 15.63 22.63
C MET A 394 38.03 16.11 23.09
N ASP A 395 38.78 16.83 22.26
CA ASP A 395 40.13 17.33 22.49
C ASP A 395 40.21 18.82 22.07
N PRO A 396 39.50 19.73 22.77
CA PRO A 396 39.38 21.13 22.37
C PRO A 396 40.73 21.90 22.40
N ASN A 397 41.66 21.46 23.22
CA ASN A 397 43.00 22.02 23.31
C ASN A 397 44.00 21.37 22.35
N PHE A 398 43.58 20.36 21.59
CA PHE A 398 44.43 19.58 20.67
C PHE A 398 45.65 18.90 21.36
N GLU A 399 45.57 18.64 22.67
CA GLU A 399 46.67 18.04 23.44
C GLU A 399 46.90 16.57 23.05
N GLN A 400 45.83 15.82 22.81
CA GLN A 400 45.87 14.41 22.43
C GLN A 400 46.00 14.21 20.89
N GLY A 401 45.72 15.24 20.11
CA GLY A 401 45.77 15.18 18.64
C GLY A 401 44.73 14.22 17.99
N LEU A 402 43.63 13.99 18.65
CA LEU A 402 42.60 13.06 18.19
C LEU A 402 42.05 13.39 16.79
N ALA A 403 41.94 14.68 16.47
CA ALA A 403 41.43 15.17 15.19
C ALA A 403 42.42 15.05 14.01
N LEU A 404 43.70 14.66 14.27
CA LEU A 404 44.73 14.61 13.20
C LEU A 404 44.47 13.52 12.16
N ALA A 405 44.09 12.33 12.59
CA ALA A 405 43.83 11.21 11.67
C ALA A 405 42.68 11.50 10.68
N PRO A 406 41.51 11.95 11.11
CA PRO A 406 40.44 12.32 10.17
C PRO A 406 40.81 13.54 9.32
N ALA A 407 41.57 14.51 9.83
CA ALA A 407 42.09 15.61 9.02
C ALA A 407 42.99 15.11 7.89
N ASP A 408 43.90 14.17 8.14
CA ASP A 408 44.75 13.59 7.11
C ASP A 408 43.96 12.82 6.05
N ARG A 409 42.94 12.04 6.45
CA ARG A 409 42.07 11.36 5.50
C ARG A 409 41.37 12.35 4.59
N LEU A 410 40.83 13.44 5.17
CA LEU A 410 40.13 14.48 4.43
C LEU A 410 41.09 15.23 3.47
N ILE A 411 42.30 15.55 3.93
CA ILE A 411 43.33 16.12 3.08
C ILE A 411 43.70 15.19 1.93
N ASN A 412 43.92 13.92 2.22
CA ASN A 412 44.28 12.95 1.17
C ASN A 412 43.15 12.76 0.14
N LEU A 413 41.90 12.84 0.56
CA LEU A 413 40.73 12.75 -0.30
C LEU A 413 40.62 13.96 -1.25
N LEU A 414 40.89 15.17 -0.77
CA LEU A 414 40.54 16.41 -1.47
C LEU A 414 41.75 17.16 -2.08
N LYS A 415 42.97 17.02 -1.56
CA LYS A 415 44.15 17.84 -1.95
C LYS A 415 44.49 17.81 -3.44
N ASN A 416 44.18 16.70 -4.13
CA ASN A 416 44.51 16.50 -5.54
C ASN A 416 43.26 16.50 -6.43
N LYS A 417 42.07 16.77 -5.87
CA LYS A 417 40.83 16.78 -6.64
C LYS A 417 40.77 18.06 -7.49
N PRO A 418 40.60 17.93 -8.83
CA PRO A 418 40.42 19.10 -9.67
C PRO A 418 39.04 19.72 -9.40
N ASN A 419 38.96 21.03 -9.47
CA ASN A 419 37.67 21.77 -9.36
C ASN A 419 36.87 21.48 -8.07
N LEU A 420 37.48 21.74 -6.91
CA LEU A 420 36.83 21.67 -5.62
C LEU A 420 35.59 22.58 -5.57
N SER A 421 34.44 22.04 -5.15
CA SER A 421 33.28 22.83 -4.78
C SER A 421 33.58 23.74 -3.55
N ASP A 422 32.78 24.76 -3.33
CA ASP A 422 32.97 25.64 -2.16
C ASP A 422 32.81 24.90 -0.83
N THR A 423 31.94 23.87 -0.79
CA THR A 423 31.84 22.98 0.35
C THR A 423 33.16 22.23 0.56
N GLU A 424 33.72 21.60 -0.46
CA GLU A 424 34.97 20.84 -0.36
C GLU A 424 36.14 21.71 -0.01
N LYS A 425 36.25 22.95 -0.54
CA LYS A 425 37.25 23.94 -0.11
C LYS A 425 37.17 24.22 1.38
N ARG A 426 35.95 24.42 1.91
CA ARG A 426 35.71 24.62 3.33
C ARG A 426 36.17 23.42 4.17
N LEU A 427 35.78 22.20 3.78
CA LEU A 427 36.20 20.98 4.47
C LEU A 427 37.73 20.84 4.50
N LEU A 428 38.38 21.13 3.38
CA LEU A 428 39.84 21.06 3.26
C LEU A 428 40.54 22.16 4.08
N CYS A 429 39.99 23.38 4.13
CA CYS A 429 40.46 24.44 5.00
C CYS A 429 40.40 24.03 6.49
N ASP A 430 39.30 23.39 6.92
CA ASP A 430 39.16 22.95 8.31
C ASP A 430 40.16 21.82 8.65
N ALA A 431 40.43 20.93 7.72
CA ALA A 431 41.44 19.88 7.87
C ALA A 431 42.88 20.49 7.96
N TYR A 432 43.21 21.44 7.07
CA TYR A 432 44.49 22.16 7.15
C TYR A 432 44.61 23.00 8.44
N TRP A 433 43.50 23.61 8.88
CA TRP A 433 43.46 24.33 10.13
C TRP A 433 43.77 23.44 11.33
N THR A 434 43.20 22.25 11.38
CA THR A 434 43.46 21.25 12.43
C THR A 434 44.96 20.95 12.52
N ARG A 435 45.64 20.75 11.38
CA ARG A 435 47.07 20.52 11.31
C ARG A 435 47.86 21.75 11.72
N CYS A 436 47.48 22.93 11.23
CA CYS A 436 48.11 24.19 11.55
C CYS A 436 48.08 24.50 13.05
N TYR A 437 46.87 24.38 13.64
CA TYR A 437 46.64 24.72 15.04
C TYR A 437 47.33 23.74 16.00
N HIS A 438 47.18 22.42 15.75
CA HIS A 438 47.90 21.42 16.55
C HIS A 438 49.41 21.62 16.50
N GLN A 439 50.00 21.93 15.34
CA GLN A 439 51.43 22.20 15.21
C GLN A 439 51.83 23.45 15.95
N ALA A 440 51.02 24.50 15.94
CA ALA A 440 51.28 25.75 16.65
C ALA A 440 51.33 25.57 18.17
N ILE A 441 50.48 24.70 18.72
CA ILE A 441 50.41 24.43 20.17
C ILE A 441 51.50 23.44 20.58
N SER A 442 51.58 22.27 19.93
CA SER A 442 52.45 21.17 20.37
C SER A 442 53.94 21.44 20.06
N ARG A 443 54.27 22.22 19.03
CA ARG A 443 55.63 22.49 18.58
C ARG A 443 55.81 23.93 18.07
N PRO A 444 55.63 24.97 18.90
CA PRO A 444 55.63 26.38 18.48
C PRO A 444 56.97 26.84 17.87
N LEU A 445 58.09 26.17 18.14
CA LEU A 445 59.37 26.45 17.54
C LEU A 445 59.44 26.06 16.03
N TYR A 446 58.64 25.16 15.56
CA TYR A 446 58.64 24.72 14.16
C TYR A 446 57.73 25.59 13.28
N ARG A 447 57.98 26.92 13.28
CA ARG A 447 57.20 27.96 12.57
C ARG A 447 56.99 27.67 11.08
N GLY A 448 57.93 27.02 10.40
CA GLY A 448 57.83 26.66 8.99
C GLY A 448 56.67 25.72 8.66
N TYR A 449 56.36 24.74 9.54
CA TYR A 449 55.22 23.84 9.34
C TYR A 449 53.90 24.56 9.56
N VAL A 450 53.82 25.43 10.58
CA VAL A 450 52.62 26.26 10.82
C VAL A 450 52.36 27.17 9.62
N LYS A 451 53.43 27.82 9.10
CA LYS A 451 53.36 28.66 7.90
C LYS A 451 52.83 27.89 6.70
N ASN A 452 53.36 26.70 6.39
CA ASN A 452 52.97 25.89 5.26
C ASN A 452 51.47 25.51 5.30
N TRP A 453 50.98 25.10 6.46
CA TRP A 453 49.54 24.75 6.58
C TRP A 453 48.67 26.01 6.48
N GLY A 454 49.02 27.11 7.08
CA GLY A 454 48.28 28.36 7.02
C GLY A 454 48.23 28.96 5.62
N GLU A 455 49.33 28.91 4.85
CA GLU A 455 49.37 29.36 3.45
C GLU A 455 48.45 28.55 2.56
N LYS A 456 48.35 27.23 2.77
CA LYS A 456 47.38 26.37 2.02
C LYS A 456 45.94 26.79 2.27
N ILE A 457 45.60 27.20 3.49
CA ILE A 457 44.26 27.72 3.79
C ILE A 457 44.02 29.02 3.04
N LEU A 458 44.99 29.97 3.11
CA LEU A 458 44.86 31.26 2.45
C LEU A 458 44.83 31.17 0.92
N GLN A 459 45.44 30.14 0.32
CA GLN A 459 45.34 29.86 -1.11
C GLN A 459 43.89 29.41 -1.51
N LEU A 460 43.21 28.67 -0.65
CA LEU A 460 41.83 28.23 -0.89
C LEU A 460 40.80 29.27 -0.49
N ASN A 461 41.06 30.00 0.58
CA ASN A 461 40.22 31.05 1.13
C ASN A 461 41.05 32.20 1.68
N PRO A 462 41.38 33.25 0.88
CA PRO A 462 42.15 34.41 1.30
C PRO A 462 41.53 35.21 2.44
N ALA A 463 40.24 35.10 2.64
CA ALA A 463 39.48 35.78 3.68
C ALA A 463 39.50 35.06 5.04
N ASP A 464 40.11 33.87 5.14
CA ASP A 464 40.18 33.13 6.40
C ASP A 464 41.12 33.80 7.39
N GLU A 465 40.58 34.31 8.48
CA GLU A 465 41.33 35.03 9.52
C GLU A 465 42.08 34.10 10.49
N ARG A 466 41.78 32.83 10.52
CA ARG A 466 42.37 31.87 11.46
C ARG A 466 43.91 31.75 11.30
N PRO A 467 44.44 31.53 10.07
CA PRO A 467 45.89 31.48 9.87
C PRO A 467 46.58 32.81 10.15
N LYS A 468 45.97 33.94 9.79
CA LYS A 468 46.54 35.27 9.98
C LYS A 468 46.80 35.56 11.46
N ARG A 469 45.81 35.28 12.33
CA ARG A 469 45.94 35.45 13.80
C ARG A 469 47.06 34.59 14.40
N ILE A 470 47.22 33.34 13.94
CA ILE A 470 48.33 32.47 14.40
C ILE A 470 49.66 33.00 13.90
N PHE A 471 49.75 33.47 12.67
CA PHE A 471 50.98 34.04 12.12
C PHE A 471 51.43 35.28 12.92
N GLU A 472 50.50 36.18 13.24
CA GLU A 472 50.76 37.33 14.11
C GLU A 472 51.26 36.91 15.50
N THR A 473 50.55 35.95 16.14
CA THR A 473 50.92 35.47 17.49
C THR A 473 52.31 34.85 17.51
N LEU A 474 52.67 34.07 16.52
CA LEU A 474 53.96 33.39 16.43
C LEU A 474 55.06 34.23 15.71
N LYS A 475 54.77 35.48 15.33
CA LYS A 475 55.62 36.35 14.54
C LYS A 475 56.12 35.68 13.25
N ILE A 476 55.25 35.05 12.52
CA ILE A 476 55.50 34.42 11.22
C ILE A 476 55.23 35.47 10.14
N GLN A 477 56.25 35.76 9.29
CA GLN A 477 56.02 36.59 8.11
C GLN A 477 55.27 35.82 7.03
N TYR A 478 54.22 36.41 6.51
CA TYR A 478 53.45 35.90 5.38
C TYR A 478 53.17 37.03 4.38
N PRO A 479 52.98 36.74 3.10
CA PRO A 479 52.77 37.73 2.06
C PRO A 479 51.48 38.55 2.24
#